data_c40f14ec4266a33312247bd7fb174337
#
_entry.id   c40f14ec4266a33312247bd7fb174337
#
_cell.length_a   1.000
_cell.length_b   1.000
_cell.length_c   1.000
_cell.angle_alpha   90.00
_cell.angle_beta   90.00
_cell.angle_gamma   90.00
#
_symmetry.space_group_name_H-M   'P 1'
#
loop_
_entity.id
_entity.type
_entity.pdbx_description
1 polymer ?
#
loop_
_entity_poly.entity_id
_entity_poly.type
_entity_poly.pdbx_seq_one_letter_code
_entity_poly.pdbx_strand_id
1 'polypeptide(L)'
;MLGLPRSTEVNRRVAKEKLYANAPLAPSARDAIKDQIESVVWRNKLADGTVGVAAGETVKEIQVFEIALRQRGLDKGVLPAVARAIPYKILFVLTYGGEAQAWMEAAGTFYNTDWFSPDGFTLKFEGLNLDAVYESLVRQIAGGRLGAAGAIAEAVERDRQRQKLEREIAALEKKVLREKQFNRQVELNGELKRLRAELEEAE
;
A
#
# COMPACT_ATOMS: atom_id res chain seq x y z
N MET A 1 7.40 12.35 12.64
CA MET A 1 7.17 11.61 11.40
C MET A 1 5.68 11.59 11.07
N LEU A 2 5.27 11.75 9.82
CA LEU A 2 3.89 11.76 9.31
C LEU A 2 2.93 12.84 9.86
N GLY A 3 3.36 13.75 10.71
CA GLY A 3 2.50 14.80 11.28
C GLY A 3 1.37 14.33 12.20
N LEU A 4 1.48 13.10 12.77
CA LEU A 4 0.44 12.53 13.64
C LEU A 4 0.35 13.27 14.98
N PRO A 5 -0.87 13.46 15.54
CA PRO A 5 -1.05 14.09 16.84
C PRO A 5 -0.35 13.30 17.97
N ARG A 6 0.23 14.02 18.93
CA ARG A 6 0.88 13.38 20.10
C ARG A 6 -0.07 12.52 20.94
N SER A 7 -1.35 12.87 20.99
CA SER A 7 -2.40 12.08 21.65
C SER A 7 -2.54 10.65 21.14
N THR A 8 -2.04 10.38 19.94
CA THR A 8 -2.08 9.05 19.30
C THR A 8 -0.87 8.19 19.63
N GLU A 9 0.17 8.75 20.24
CA GLU A 9 1.45 8.07 20.46
C GLU A 9 1.33 6.90 21.44
N VAL A 10 1.87 5.76 21.03
CA VAL A 10 2.00 4.53 21.83
C VAL A 10 3.47 4.21 22.10
N ASN A 11 4.32 4.34 21.07
CA ASN A 11 5.78 4.14 21.10
C ASN A 11 6.23 2.83 21.78
N ARG A 12 5.54 1.72 21.49
CA ARG A 12 5.83 0.41 22.08
C ARG A 12 6.56 -0.49 21.09
N ARG A 13 7.71 -1.02 21.49
CA ARG A 13 8.42 -2.05 20.72
C ARG A 13 7.60 -3.35 20.70
N VAL A 14 7.49 -3.94 19.52
CA VAL A 14 6.78 -5.20 19.27
C VAL A 14 7.81 -6.27 18.92
N ALA A 15 7.76 -7.40 19.64
CA ALA A 15 8.59 -8.55 19.27
C ALA A 15 8.15 -9.10 17.91
N LYS A 16 9.11 -9.38 17.03
CA LYS A 16 8.83 -9.86 15.66
C LYS A 16 7.99 -11.15 15.66
N GLU A 17 8.19 -11.98 16.65
CA GLU A 17 7.46 -13.21 16.88
C GLU A 17 5.95 -13.00 17.00
N LYS A 18 5.52 -11.87 17.56
CA LYS A 18 4.09 -11.49 17.66
C LYS A 18 3.45 -11.23 16.32
N LEU A 19 4.20 -10.85 15.31
CA LEU A 19 3.67 -10.62 13.95
C LEU A 19 3.20 -11.92 13.29
N TYR A 20 3.71 -13.07 13.74
CA TYR A 20 3.38 -14.38 13.16
C TYR A 20 2.87 -15.41 14.18
N ALA A 21 2.80 -15.05 15.47
CA ALA A 21 2.26 -15.95 16.49
C ALA A 21 0.76 -16.24 16.29
N ASN A 22 0.02 -15.27 15.74
CA ASN A 22 -1.44 -15.32 15.59
C ASN A 22 -1.90 -15.54 14.13
N ALA A 23 -0.97 -15.79 13.20
CA ALA A 23 -1.31 -16.05 11.80
C ALA A 23 -0.48 -17.20 11.24
N PRO A 24 -1.07 -18.10 10.45
CA PRO A 24 -0.33 -19.10 9.70
C PRO A 24 0.42 -18.40 8.55
N LEU A 25 1.65 -17.97 8.81
CA LEU A 25 2.52 -17.42 7.77
C LEU A 25 3.20 -18.55 7.00
N ALA A 26 3.33 -18.36 5.69
CA ALA A 26 4.19 -19.20 4.87
C ALA A 26 5.64 -19.16 5.40
N PRO A 27 6.41 -20.25 5.33
CA PRO A 27 7.81 -20.27 5.80
C PRO A 27 8.64 -19.11 5.22
N SER A 28 8.51 -18.83 3.93
CA SER A 28 9.20 -17.72 3.26
C SER A 28 8.91 -16.34 3.88
N ALA A 29 7.66 -16.08 4.29
CA ALA A 29 7.30 -14.82 4.94
C ALA A 29 7.89 -14.72 6.36
N ARG A 30 8.00 -15.84 7.09
CA ARG A 30 8.68 -15.88 8.40
C ARG A 30 10.17 -15.60 8.27
N ASP A 31 10.82 -16.20 7.28
CA ASP A 31 12.23 -16.00 7.02
C ASP A 31 12.49 -14.55 6.61
N ALA A 32 11.67 -13.98 5.72
CA ALA A 32 11.74 -12.57 5.36
C ALA A 32 11.58 -11.63 6.59
N ILE A 33 10.67 -11.92 7.52
CA ILE A 33 10.52 -11.14 8.77
C ILE A 33 11.78 -11.21 9.62
N LYS A 34 12.42 -12.38 9.74
CA LYS A 34 13.66 -12.54 10.52
C LYS A 34 14.84 -11.81 9.89
N ASP A 35 14.98 -11.94 8.56
CA ASP A 35 16.18 -11.54 7.85
C ASP A 35 16.13 -10.08 7.40
N GLN A 36 14.97 -9.58 6.97
CA GLN A 36 14.81 -8.27 6.38
C GLN A 36 14.36 -7.20 7.38
N ILE A 37 13.68 -7.58 8.47
CA ILE A 37 13.22 -6.64 9.50
C ILE A 37 14.24 -6.57 10.64
N GLU A 38 14.67 -5.36 10.97
CA GLU A 38 15.50 -5.09 12.14
C GLU A 38 14.66 -4.98 13.41
N SER A 39 13.66 -4.10 13.40
CA SER A 39 12.78 -3.87 14.53
C SER A 39 11.37 -3.43 14.10
N VAL A 40 10.41 -3.61 15.01
CA VAL A 40 9.03 -3.17 14.83
C VAL A 40 8.61 -2.35 16.04
N VAL A 41 8.04 -1.19 15.80
CA VAL A 41 7.50 -0.29 16.83
C VAL A 41 6.05 0.05 16.51
N TRP A 42 5.16 -0.21 17.43
CA TRP A 42 3.81 0.34 17.39
C TRP A 42 3.88 1.82 17.76
N ARG A 43 3.84 2.69 16.75
CA ARG A 43 4.04 4.13 16.92
C ARG A 43 2.82 4.85 17.41
N ASN A 44 1.69 4.66 16.74
CA ASN A 44 0.48 5.40 17.01
C ASN A 44 -0.76 4.50 16.94
N LYS A 45 -1.79 4.90 17.67
CA LYS A 45 -3.14 4.37 17.61
C LYS A 45 -4.10 5.52 17.32
N LEU A 46 -4.76 5.46 16.17
CA LEU A 46 -5.80 6.41 15.77
C LEU A 46 -7.15 5.77 16.09
N ALA A 47 -7.84 6.32 17.04
CA ALA A 47 -9.16 5.89 17.50
C ALA A 47 -9.93 7.13 17.98
N ASP A 48 -11.25 7.00 18.17
CA ASP A 48 -12.12 8.09 18.63
C ASP A 48 -11.51 8.86 19.83
N GLY A 49 -11.11 8.14 20.88
CA GLY A 49 -10.51 8.75 22.07
C GLY A 49 -9.12 9.37 21.89
N THR A 50 -8.46 9.24 20.72
CA THR A 50 -7.09 9.75 20.49
C THR A 50 -7.03 10.86 19.44
N VAL A 51 -7.91 10.85 18.44
CA VAL A 51 -7.90 11.83 17.35
C VAL A 51 -9.08 12.81 17.40
N GLY A 52 -10.06 12.59 18.29
CA GLY A 52 -11.27 13.44 18.37
C GLY A 52 -12.17 13.31 17.13
N VAL A 53 -12.08 12.20 16.41
CA VAL A 53 -12.89 11.87 15.24
C VAL A 53 -13.67 10.58 15.54
N ALA A 54 -14.99 10.59 15.33
CA ALA A 54 -15.85 9.46 15.62
C ALA A 54 -15.37 8.16 14.93
N ALA A 55 -15.59 7.01 15.57
CA ALA A 55 -15.37 5.72 14.94
C ALA A 55 -16.22 5.60 13.67
N GLY A 56 -15.68 4.95 12.64
CA GLY A 56 -16.41 4.63 11.42
C GLY A 56 -17.35 3.43 11.61
N GLU A 57 -18.09 3.08 10.59
CA GLU A 57 -18.88 1.83 10.59
C GLU A 57 -17.96 0.60 10.50
N THR A 58 -16.96 0.66 9.62
CA THR A 58 -16.02 -0.42 9.34
C THR A 58 -14.66 -0.23 10.03
N VAL A 59 -14.18 1.00 10.10
CA VAL A 59 -12.87 1.34 10.68
C VAL A 59 -13.06 1.86 12.11
N LYS A 60 -12.76 1.03 13.10
CA LYS A 60 -12.81 1.41 14.51
C LYS A 60 -11.50 2.01 15.01
N GLU A 61 -10.40 1.53 14.45
CA GLU A 61 -9.04 1.95 14.80
C GLU A 61 -8.14 1.83 13.58
N ILE A 62 -7.13 2.71 13.50
CA ILE A 62 -6.01 2.59 12.57
C ILE A 62 -4.73 2.50 13.40
N GLN A 63 -3.98 1.41 13.23
CA GLN A 63 -2.72 1.18 13.91
C GLN A 63 -1.57 1.66 13.03
N VAL A 64 -0.58 2.32 13.62
CA VAL A 64 0.62 2.75 12.89
C VAL A 64 1.81 1.94 13.37
N PHE A 65 2.38 1.12 12.49
CA PHE A 65 3.58 0.36 12.76
C PHE A 65 4.77 0.89 11.96
N GLU A 66 5.81 1.28 12.66
CA GLU A 66 7.11 1.53 12.06
C GLU A 66 7.92 0.24 12.04
N ILE A 67 8.43 -0.08 10.86
CA ILE A 67 9.23 -1.28 10.60
C ILE A 67 10.59 -0.83 10.07
N ALA A 68 11.62 -0.90 10.93
CA ALA A 68 12.99 -0.67 10.50
C ALA A 68 13.51 -1.89 9.72
N LEU A 69 14.04 -1.63 8.53
CA LEU A 69 14.53 -2.65 7.62
C LEU A 69 16.06 -2.75 7.68
N ARG A 70 16.58 -3.96 7.41
CA ARG A 70 18.02 -4.23 7.25
C ARG A 70 18.51 -3.95 5.83
N GLN A 71 17.60 -3.88 4.85
CA GLN A 71 17.87 -3.61 3.45
C GLN A 71 16.74 -2.76 2.87
N ARG A 72 16.99 -2.08 1.74
CA ARG A 72 15.95 -1.29 1.07
C ARG A 72 14.94 -2.22 0.41
N GLY A 73 13.72 -2.20 0.92
CA GLY A 73 12.62 -3.03 0.44
C GLY A 73 12.31 -4.22 1.35
N LEU A 74 11.11 -4.75 1.19
CA LEU A 74 10.56 -5.86 1.95
C LEU A 74 9.80 -6.79 0.98
N ASP A 75 9.87 -8.09 1.20
CA ASP A 75 9.17 -9.08 0.38
C ASP A 75 7.67 -8.81 0.36
N LYS A 76 7.07 -8.82 -0.83
CA LYS A 76 5.66 -8.42 -1.09
C LYS A 76 4.64 -9.20 -0.25
N GLY A 77 4.96 -10.40 0.20
CA GLY A 77 4.07 -11.24 1.02
C GLY A 77 4.03 -10.87 2.50
N VAL A 78 5.00 -10.09 3.01
CA VAL A 78 5.14 -9.83 4.45
C VAL A 78 4.05 -8.91 4.99
N LEU A 79 3.85 -7.74 4.39
CA LEU A 79 2.82 -6.79 4.86
C LEU A 79 1.40 -7.37 4.79
N PRO A 80 0.99 -8.04 3.69
CA PRO A 80 -0.30 -8.72 3.64
C PRO A 80 -0.47 -9.80 4.71
N ALA A 81 0.60 -10.52 5.02
CA ALA A 81 0.56 -11.56 6.04
C ALA A 81 0.40 -10.97 7.46
N VAL A 82 1.12 -9.90 7.77
CA VAL A 82 0.99 -9.17 9.04
C VAL A 82 -0.40 -8.53 9.16
N ALA A 83 -0.90 -7.90 8.10
CA ALA A 83 -2.22 -7.25 8.11
C ALA A 83 -3.36 -8.24 8.39
N ARG A 84 -3.28 -9.47 7.86
CA ARG A 84 -4.27 -10.53 8.15
C ARG A 84 -4.27 -11.01 9.60
N ALA A 85 -3.14 -10.85 10.31
CA ALA A 85 -3.01 -11.26 11.71
C ALA A 85 -3.62 -10.23 12.70
N ILE A 86 -3.86 -9.01 12.25
CA ILE A 86 -4.29 -7.89 13.09
C ILE A 86 -5.68 -7.44 12.63
N PRO A 87 -6.70 -7.44 13.50
CA PRO A 87 -8.09 -7.17 13.10
C PRO A 87 -8.41 -5.69 12.87
N TYR A 88 -7.39 -4.86 12.72
CA TYR A 88 -7.51 -3.41 12.51
C TYR A 88 -6.86 -2.98 11.20
N LYS A 89 -7.25 -1.82 10.69
CA LYS A 89 -6.53 -1.19 9.58
C LYS A 89 -5.14 -0.73 10.02
N ILE A 90 -4.16 -0.92 9.15
CA ILE A 90 -2.76 -0.64 9.50
C ILE A 90 -2.16 0.33 8.48
N LEU A 91 -1.52 1.36 9.00
CA LEU A 91 -0.54 2.17 8.29
C LEU A 91 0.85 1.65 8.66
N PHE A 92 1.51 1.02 7.72
CA PHE A 92 2.90 0.62 7.85
C PHE A 92 3.83 1.74 7.40
N VAL A 93 4.89 1.97 8.15
CA VAL A 93 5.96 2.90 7.82
C VAL A 93 7.26 2.10 7.80
N LEU A 94 7.73 1.78 6.63
CA LEU A 94 9.03 1.13 6.46
C LEU A 94 10.12 2.19 6.55
N THR A 95 11.19 1.93 7.28
CA THR A 95 12.34 2.85 7.39
C THR A 95 13.63 2.14 7.01
N TYR A 96 14.49 2.81 6.25
CA TYR A 96 15.82 2.34 5.86
C TYR A 96 16.71 3.51 5.44
N GLY A 97 17.96 3.55 5.94
CA GLY A 97 18.97 4.53 5.52
C GLY A 97 18.57 5.99 5.73
N GLY A 98 17.72 6.30 6.72
CA GLY A 98 17.22 7.66 6.97
C GLY A 98 16.00 8.06 6.13
N GLU A 99 15.54 7.20 5.24
CA GLU A 99 14.31 7.38 4.46
C GLU A 99 13.16 6.54 5.03
N ALA A 100 11.94 6.91 4.67
CA ALA A 100 10.72 6.19 5.04
C ALA A 100 9.82 5.95 3.82
N GLN A 101 8.98 4.93 3.90
CA GLN A 101 7.96 4.62 2.89
C GLN A 101 6.67 4.20 3.61
N ALA A 102 5.56 4.86 3.30
CA ALA A 102 4.26 4.55 3.89
C ALA A 102 3.50 3.54 3.03
N TRP A 103 2.81 2.60 3.69
CA TRP A 103 2.02 1.56 3.04
C TRP A 103 0.66 1.40 3.73
N MET A 104 -0.40 1.31 2.95
CA MET A 104 -1.75 0.93 3.43
C MET A 104 -2.44 -0.03 2.47
N GLU A 105 -3.30 -0.87 3.03
CA GLU A 105 -4.13 -1.80 2.25
C GLU A 105 -5.50 -1.18 2.00
N ALA A 106 -6.05 -1.29 0.80
CA ALA A 106 -7.44 -1.00 0.48
C ALA A 106 -8.01 -2.08 -0.43
N ALA A 107 -9.16 -2.63 -0.08
CA ALA A 107 -9.87 -3.67 -0.83
C ALA A 107 -8.94 -4.81 -1.32
N GLY A 108 -8.01 -5.26 -0.47
CA GLY A 108 -7.05 -6.33 -0.76
C GLY A 108 -5.84 -5.92 -1.61
N THR A 109 -5.67 -4.63 -1.91
CA THR A 109 -4.51 -4.09 -2.63
C THR A 109 -3.68 -3.21 -1.71
N PHE A 110 -2.37 -3.39 -1.71
CA PHE A 110 -1.45 -2.55 -0.97
C PHE A 110 -0.94 -1.40 -1.84
N TYR A 111 -1.07 -0.19 -1.32
CA TYR A 111 -0.56 1.05 -1.91
C TYR A 111 0.60 1.57 -1.08
N ASN A 112 1.53 2.23 -1.74
CA ASN A 112 2.69 2.82 -1.10
C ASN A 112 3.06 4.16 -1.73
N THR A 113 3.74 4.98 -0.93
CA THR A 113 4.45 6.16 -1.41
C THR A 113 5.78 5.78 -2.05
N ASP A 114 6.41 6.72 -2.73
CA ASP A 114 7.86 6.66 -2.91
C ASP A 114 8.58 6.76 -1.56
N TRP A 115 9.89 6.48 -1.54
CA TRP A 115 10.72 6.73 -0.38
C TRP A 115 10.88 8.22 -0.17
N PHE A 116 10.67 8.70 1.06
CA PHE A 116 10.70 10.10 1.42
C PHE A 116 11.55 10.35 2.67
N SER A 117 12.04 11.59 2.83
CA SER A 117 12.62 12.04 4.09
C SER A 117 11.54 12.18 5.16
N PRO A 118 11.70 11.58 6.36
CA PRO A 118 10.70 11.64 7.44
C PRO A 118 10.27 13.06 7.84
N ASP A 119 11.14 14.04 7.65
CA ASP A 119 10.87 15.45 8.00
C ASP A 119 10.13 16.20 6.88
N GLY A 120 10.15 15.67 5.66
CA GLY A 120 9.54 16.28 4.46
C GLY A 120 8.17 15.75 4.10
N PHE A 121 7.62 14.77 4.82
CA PHE A 121 6.35 14.13 4.48
C PHE A 121 5.35 14.18 5.64
N THR A 122 4.16 14.68 5.36
CA THR A 122 3.06 14.80 6.32
C THR A 122 1.78 14.27 5.71
N LEU A 123 1.06 13.42 6.43
CA LEU A 123 -0.28 12.99 6.08
C LEU A 123 -1.31 13.96 6.65
N LYS A 124 -2.32 14.28 5.88
CA LYS A 124 -3.46 15.08 6.31
C LYS A 124 -4.56 14.18 6.83
N PHE A 125 -5.10 14.50 8.00
CA PHE A 125 -6.23 13.81 8.60
C PHE A 125 -7.51 14.52 8.17
N GLU A 126 -8.15 14.03 7.13
CA GLU A 126 -9.36 14.60 6.55
C GLU A 126 -10.49 13.57 6.61
N GLY A 127 -11.59 13.90 7.29
CA GLY A 127 -12.76 13.05 7.42
C GLY A 127 -13.56 13.30 8.69
N LEU A 128 -14.88 13.08 8.63
CA LEU A 128 -15.80 13.25 9.74
C LEU A 128 -15.82 12.02 10.67
N ASN A 129 -15.33 10.90 10.21
CA ASN A 129 -15.21 9.64 10.94
C ASN A 129 -13.98 8.85 10.48
N LEU A 130 -13.65 7.76 11.18
CA LEU A 130 -12.46 6.97 10.86
C LEU A 130 -12.53 6.24 9.51
N ASP A 131 -13.72 5.97 8.95
CA ASP A 131 -13.82 5.43 7.59
C ASP A 131 -13.32 6.46 6.57
N ALA A 132 -13.78 7.71 6.67
CA ALA A 132 -13.36 8.80 5.79
C ALA A 132 -11.86 9.14 5.97
N VAL A 133 -11.36 9.15 7.21
CA VAL A 133 -9.93 9.34 7.49
C VAL A 133 -9.10 8.23 6.84
N TYR A 134 -9.52 6.96 6.99
CA TYR A 134 -8.83 5.83 6.37
C TYR A 134 -8.78 5.96 4.85
N GLU A 135 -9.91 6.28 4.19
CA GLU A 135 -9.96 6.46 2.74
C GLU A 135 -9.07 7.62 2.28
N SER A 136 -9.08 8.74 3.01
CA SER A 136 -8.22 9.89 2.73
C SER A 136 -6.73 9.51 2.81
N LEU A 137 -6.33 8.81 3.87
CA LEU A 137 -4.95 8.33 4.03
C LEU A 137 -4.53 7.38 2.91
N VAL A 138 -5.40 6.42 2.53
CA VAL A 138 -5.12 5.51 1.41
C VAL A 138 -4.91 6.27 0.11
N ARG A 139 -5.77 7.27 -0.21
CA ARG A 139 -5.63 8.08 -1.43
C ARG A 139 -4.34 8.89 -1.46
N GLN A 140 -3.97 9.49 -0.33
CA GLN A 140 -2.71 10.22 -0.19
C GLN A 140 -1.50 9.29 -0.44
N ILE A 141 -1.51 8.09 0.15
CA ILE A 141 -0.45 7.09 -0.01
C ILE A 141 -0.41 6.51 -1.42
N ALA A 142 -1.57 6.36 -2.06
CA ALA A 142 -1.65 5.90 -3.44
C ALA A 142 -1.11 6.92 -4.47
N GLY A 143 -0.82 8.16 -4.08
CA GLY A 143 -0.17 9.14 -4.94
C GLY A 143 -0.98 9.49 -6.20
N GLY A 144 -2.30 9.68 -6.07
CA GLY A 144 -3.20 10.02 -7.17
C GLY A 144 -3.76 8.83 -7.95
N ARG A 145 -3.24 7.62 -7.78
CA ARG A 145 -3.70 6.41 -8.50
C ARG A 145 -5.19 6.09 -8.30
N LEU A 146 -5.77 6.48 -7.18
CA LEU A 146 -7.17 6.18 -6.82
C LEU A 146 -8.13 7.34 -7.08
N GLY A 147 -7.65 8.45 -7.66
CA GLY A 147 -8.47 9.64 -7.84
C GLY A 147 -8.94 10.25 -6.50
N ALA A 148 -9.65 11.37 -6.57
CA ALA A 148 -10.09 12.11 -5.39
C ALA A 148 -11.50 11.74 -4.89
N ALA A 149 -12.34 11.13 -5.73
CA ALA A 149 -13.76 10.93 -5.47
C ALA A 149 -14.24 9.49 -5.72
N GLY A 150 -15.45 9.19 -5.27
CA GLY A 150 -16.11 7.88 -5.41
C GLY A 150 -15.72 6.90 -4.31
N ALA A 151 -16.38 5.74 -4.28
CA ALA A 151 -16.11 4.68 -3.32
C ALA A 151 -14.69 4.12 -3.49
N ILE A 152 -13.98 3.91 -2.39
CA ILE A 152 -12.59 3.43 -2.42
C ILE A 152 -12.46 2.07 -3.09
N ALA A 153 -13.43 1.17 -2.90
CA ALA A 153 -13.42 -0.16 -3.51
C ALA A 153 -13.50 -0.10 -5.04
N GLU A 154 -14.34 0.79 -5.59
CA GLU A 154 -14.44 1.01 -7.03
C GLU A 154 -13.16 1.63 -7.61
N ALA A 155 -12.57 2.60 -6.88
CA ALA A 155 -11.31 3.20 -7.28
C ALA A 155 -10.17 2.17 -7.33
N VAL A 156 -10.12 1.26 -6.36
CA VAL A 156 -9.15 0.15 -6.33
C VAL A 156 -9.37 -0.81 -7.50
N GLU A 157 -10.62 -1.11 -7.84
CA GLU A 157 -10.91 -2.00 -8.96
C GLU A 157 -10.52 -1.37 -10.31
N ARG A 158 -10.82 -0.08 -10.52
CA ARG A 158 -10.34 0.66 -11.69
C ARG A 158 -8.81 0.67 -11.78
N ASP A 159 -8.11 0.93 -10.67
CA ASP A 159 -6.64 0.90 -10.64
C ASP A 159 -6.08 -0.49 -10.98
N ARG A 160 -6.71 -1.57 -10.50
CA ARG A 160 -6.33 -2.95 -10.85
C ARG A 160 -6.49 -3.23 -12.34
N GLN A 161 -7.60 -2.81 -12.93
CA GLN A 161 -7.87 -2.98 -14.36
C GLN A 161 -6.83 -2.20 -15.18
N ARG A 162 -6.56 -0.95 -14.82
CA ARG A 162 -5.52 -0.12 -15.45
C ARG A 162 -4.15 -0.80 -15.37
N GLN A 163 -3.71 -1.23 -14.19
CA GLN A 163 -2.44 -1.93 -14.02
C GLN A 163 -2.36 -3.26 -14.79
N LYS A 164 -3.50 -3.94 -15.00
CA LYS A 164 -3.55 -5.13 -15.83
C LYS A 164 -3.30 -4.78 -17.29
N LEU A 165 -4.00 -3.77 -17.82
CA LEU A 165 -3.82 -3.27 -19.19
C LEU A 165 -2.39 -2.79 -19.43
N GLU A 166 -1.81 -2.00 -18.53
CA GLU A 166 -0.43 -1.52 -18.60
C GLU A 166 0.58 -2.69 -18.72
N ARG A 167 0.38 -3.76 -17.91
CA ARG A 167 1.23 -4.98 -17.97
C ARG A 167 1.06 -5.73 -19.28
N GLU A 168 -0.16 -5.85 -19.80
CA GLU A 168 -0.45 -6.49 -21.07
C GLU A 168 0.18 -5.72 -22.23
N ILE A 169 0.05 -4.40 -22.23
CA ILE A 169 0.69 -3.49 -23.20
C ILE A 169 2.21 -3.68 -23.16
N ALA A 170 2.84 -3.58 -22.00
CA ALA A 170 4.28 -3.73 -21.86
C ALA A 170 4.79 -5.12 -22.30
N ALA A 171 4.01 -6.17 -22.06
CA ALA A 171 4.34 -7.52 -22.52
C ALA A 171 4.21 -7.66 -24.04
N LEU A 172 3.18 -7.05 -24.61
CA LEU A 172 2.93 -7.07 -26.06
C LEU A 172 3.98 -6.25 -26.83
N GLU A 173 4.36 -5.08 -26.33
CA GLU A 173 5.46 -4.26 -26.88
C GLU A 173 6.76 -5.05 -27.00
N LYS A 174 7.12 -5.82 -25.94
CA LYS A 174 8.29 -6.70 -25.98
C LYS A 174 8.17 -7.81 -27.03
N LYS A 175 6.94 -8.32 -27.29
CA LYS A 175 6.70 -9.32 -28.35
C LYS A 175 6.85 -8.69 -29.72
N VAL A 176 6.27 -7.50 -29.96
CA VAL A 176 6.40 -6.75 -31.21
C VAL A 176 7.87 -6.52 -31.57
N LEU A 177 8.67 -6.07 -30.62
CA LEU A 177 10.11 -5.83 -30.82
C LEU A 177 10.91 -7.07 -31.18
N ARG A 178 10.46 -8.27 -30.77
CA ARG A 178 11.16 -9.55 -31.03
C ARG A 178 10.65 -10.26 -32.28
N GLU A 179 9.49 -9.87 -32.79
CA GLU A 179 8.86 -10.53 -33.94
C GLU A 179 9.60 -10.16 -35.23
N LYS A 180 9.93 -11.18 -36.01
CA LYS A 180 10.65 -11.05 -37.30
C LYS A 180 9.74 -11.15 -38.50
N GLN A 181 8.56 -11.77 -38.34
CA GLN A 181 7.59 -11.93 -39.43
C GLN A 181 6.71 -10.67 -39.54
N PHE A 182 6.78 -9.99 -40.67
CA PHE A 182 6.07 -8.74 -40.88
C PHE A 182 4.55 -8.84 -40.65
N ASN A 183 3.90 -9.86 -41.21
CA ASN A 183 2.45 -10.04 -41.03
C ASN A 183 2.07 -10.20 -39.54
N ARG A 184 2.87 -10.99 -38.80
CA ARG A 184 2.64 -11.20 -37.36
C ARG A 184 2.87 -9.92 -36.58
N GLN A 185 3.86 -9.13 -36.96
CA GLN A 185 4.14 -7.82 -36.34
C GLN A 185 2.98 -6.84 -36.55
N VAL A 186 2.34 -6.85 -37.73
CA VAL A 186 1.16 -6.03 -38.04
C VAL A 186 -0.03 -6.42 -37.14
N GLU A 187 -0.29 -7.72 -36.95
CA GLU A 187 -1.33 -8.21 -36.04
C GLU A 187 -1.11 -7.76 -34.61
N LEU A 188 0.11 -7.95 -34.08
CA LEU A 188 0.47 -7.56 -32.72
C LEU A 188 0.36 -6.04 -32.51
N ASN A 189 0.74 -5.23 -33.50
CA ASN A 189 0.54 -3.79 -33.44
C ASN A 189 -0.93 -3.38 -33.45
N GLY A 190 -1.78 -4.11 -34.17
CA GLY A 190 -3.23 -3.90 -34.12
C GLY A 190 -3.83 -4.18 -32.74
N GLU A 191 -3.38 -5.26 -32.08
CA GLU A 191 -3.77 -5.59 -30.72
C GLU A 191 -3.25 -4.55 -29.71
N LEU A 192 -2.00 -4.11 -29.85
CA LEU A 192 -1.41 -3.05 -29.03
C LEU A 192 -2.19 -1.74 -29.11
N LYS A 193 -2.63 -1.36 -30.31
CA LYS A 193 -3.46 -0.16 -30.51
C LYS A 193 -4.80 -0.26 -29.78
N ARG A 194 -5.44 -1.44 -29.79
CA ARG A 194 -6.70 -1.64 -29.04
C ARG A 194 -6.50 -1.52 -27.55
N LEU A 195 -5.50 -2.22 -26.97
CA LEU A 195 -5.23 -2.15 -25.54
C LEU A 195 -4.90 -0.73 -25.06
N ARG A 196 -4.21 0.06 -25.88
CA ARG A 196 -3.93 1.47 -25.55
C ARG A 196 -5.19 2.32 -25.55
N ALA A 197 -6.12 2.09 -26.50
CA ALA A 197 -7.40 2.78 -26.50
C ALA A 197 -8.26 2.40 -25.26
N GLU A 198 -8.29 1.12 -24.89
CA GLU A 198 -8.96 0.67 -23.67
C GLU A 198 -8.36 1.29 -22.40
N LEU A 199 -7.03 1.51 -22.38
CA LEU A 199 -6.36 2.17 -21.27
C LEU A 199 -6.74 3.65 -21.17
N GLU A 200 -6.81 4.37 -22.31
CA GLU A 200 -7.24 5.78 -22.36
C GLU A 200 -8.72 5.95 -21.93
N GLU A 201 -9.58 4.99 -22.19
CA GLU A 201 -10.98 5.01 -21.74
C GLU A 201 -11.12 4.71 -20.22
N ALA A 202 -10.11 4.08 -19.62
CA ALA A 202 -10.10 3.72 -18.20
C ALA A 202 -9.50 4.80 -17.27
N GLU A 203 -8.94 5.88 -17.83
CA GLU A 203 -8.39 7.03 -17.10
C GLU A 203 -9.49 8.04 -16.72
#